data_14a38b1f65f7ca8d4e78c915074fb107
#
_entry.id   14a38b1f65f7ca8d4e78c915074fb107
#
_cell.length_a   1.000
_cell.length_b   1.000
_cell.length_c   1.000
_cell.angle_alpha   90.00
_cell.angle_beta   90.00
_cell.angle_gamma   90.00
#
_symmetry.space_group_name_H-M   'P 1'
#
loop_
_entity.id
_entity.type
_entity.pdbx_description
1 polymer ?
#
loop_
_entity_poly.entity_id
_entity_poly.type
_entity_poly.pdbx_seq_one_letter_code
_entity_poly.pdbx_strand_id
1 'polypeptide(L)'
;IEISNLVKKYGDHIAVDHLSLTVEPGKIYGLLGPNGAGKSTTMNIVTGYIGADGGTVKINGYDIFAQPEEAKKCIGYLPEIPPLYVDMTVYEYLKFVAELKKLDRKKRKEMIADAMDMTGITEVKNRLIKNLSKGYRQRVGFAQALLGYPEIIILDEPTVGLDPKQIIEIRELIKKLGENHTVILSSHILSEISAVCDHVFIISKGKLVASDATENLINLMSKNQEINLVLKSDEIGARGMLEKIVNVDKVTFEKSEEEKTVKAKVIAKANCDIREEIFELASAMHMPILEMHTVVKSLEDVFLELTGEGDEK
;
A
#
# COMPACT_ATOMS: atom_id res chain seq x y z
N ILE A 1 -17.56 3.75 1.61
CA ILE A 1 -17.80 2.29 1.55
C ILE A 1 -17.87 1.76 2.96
N GLU A 2 -18.85 0.92 3.23
CA GLU A 2 -19.01 0.24 4.51
C GLU A 2 -18.99 -1.27 4.29
N ILE A 3 -18.04 -1.95 4.92
CA ILE A 3 -17.93 -3.41 4.92
C ILE A 3 -18.17 -3.90 6.34
N SER A 4 -19.10 -4.84 6.52
CA SER A 4 -19.46 -5.37 7.83
C SER A 4 -19.48 -6.89 7.83
N ASN A 5 -18.61 -7.48 8.67
CA ASN A 5 -18.48 -8.92 8.89
C ASN A 5 -18.38 -9.75 7.59
N LEU A 6 -17.63 -9.25 6.62
CA LEU A 6 -17.49 -9.86 5.31
C LEU A 6 -16.80 -11.21 5.41
N VAL A 7 -17.41 -12.24 4.81
CA VAL A 7 -16.86 -13.61 4.77
C VAL A 7 -16.84 -14.11 3.34
N LYS A 8 -15.70 -14.71 2.93
CA LYS A 8 -15.57 -15.44 1.67
C LYS A 8 -14.77 -16.71 1.84
N LYS A 9 -15.35 -17.82 1.34
CA LYS A 9 -14.74 -19.15 1.38
C LYS A 9 -14.57 -19.71 -0.03
N TYR A 10 -13.49 -20.44 -0.23
CA TYR A 10 -13.24 -21.26 -1.42
C TYR A 10 -12.95 -22.68 -0.96
N GLY A 11 -13.98 -23.55 -0.99
CA GLY A 11 -13.90 -24.84 -0.34
C GLY A 11 -13.65 -24.70 1.16
N ASP A 12 -12.59 -25.33 1.66
CA ASP A 12 -12.18 -25.25 3.07
C ASP A 12 -11.33 -24.02 3.40
N HIS A 13 -10.89 -23.26 2.39
CA HIS A 13 -10.06 -22.07 2.59
C HIS A 13 -10.92 -20.83 2.81
N ILE A 14 -10.69 -20.13 3.95
CA ILE A 14 -11.34 -18.85 4.25
C ILE A 14 -10.44 -17.72 3.73
N ALA A 15 -10.82 -17.13 2.61
CA ALA A 15 -10.06 -16.05 1.98
C ALA A 15 -10.34 -14.68 2.60
N VAL A 16 -11.55 -14.45 3.15
CA VAL A 16 -11.94 -13.27 3.93
C VAL A 16 -12.69 -13.75 5.15
N ASP A 17 -12.25 -13.35 6.33
CA ASP A 17 -12.74 -13.85 7.62
C ASP A 17 -13.24 -12.70 8.51
N HIS A 18 -14.55 -12.44 8.47
CA HIS A 18 -15.27 -11.43 9.26
C HIS A 18 -14.66 -10.02 9.12
N LEU A 19 -14.21 -9.66 7.92
CA LEU A 19 -13.60 -8.36 7.66
C LEU A 19 -14.62 -7.23 7.81
N SER A 20 -14.30 -6.24 8.63
CA SER A 20 -15.08 -5.02 8.79
C SER A 20 -14.19 -3.81 8.66
N LEU A 21 -14.54 -2.86 7.78
CA LEU A 21 -13.84 -1.59 7.60
C LEU A 21 -14.76 -0.54 7.00
N THR A 22 -14.41 0.72 7.21
CA THR A 22 -15.15 1.88 6.65
C THR A 22 -14.18 2.78 5.90
N VAL A 23 -14.58 3.18 4.69
CA VAL A 23 -13.86 4.13 3.84
C VAL A 23 -14.69 5.41 3.76
N GLU A 24 -14.15 6.49 4.30
CA GLU A 24 -14.76 7.83 4.23
C GLU A 24 -14.50 8.50 2.89
N PRO A 25 -15.35 9.42 2.42
CA PRO A 25 -15.10 10.17 1.19
C PRO A 25 -13.87 11.07 1.25
N GLY A 26 -13.23 11.28 0.08
CA GLY A 26 -12.22 12.32 -0.12
C GLY A 26 -10.82 12.00 0.41
N LYS A 27 -10.51 10.72 0.62
CA LYS A 27 -9.17 10.25 1.03
C LYS A 27 -8.69 9.13 0.12
N ILE A 28 -7.38 8.89 0.15
CA ILE A 28 -6.74 7.75 -0.51
C ILE A 28 -6.46 6.66 0.55
N TYR A 29 -7.05 5.50 0.38
CA TYR A 29 -6.92 4.35 1.26
C TYR A 29 -6.03 3.28 0.65
N GLY A 30 -5.12 2.75 1.44
CA GLY A 30 -4.29 1.60 1.09
C GLY A 30 -4.82 0.31 1.71
N LEU A 31 -4.95 -0.74 0.93
CA LEU A 31 -5.22 -2.10 1.40
C LEU A 31 -3.92 -2.91 1.29
N LEU A 32 -3.20 -3.01 2.40
CA LEU A 32 -1.88 -3.63 2.46
C LEU A 32 -1.96 -5.06 2.99
N GLY A 33 -1.14 -5.94 2.45
CA GLY A 33 -1.00 -7.30 2.96
C GLY A 33 -0.23 -8.20 2.00
N PRO A 34 0.29 -9.34 2.45
CA PRO A 34 1.01 -10.28 1.60
C PRO A 34 0.11 -10.87 0.52
N ASN A 35 0.73 -11.59 -0.41
CA ASN A 35 -0.02 -12.36 -1.39
C ASN A 35 -0.84 -13.45 -0.66
N GLY A 36 -2.10 -13.61 -1.06
CA GLY A 36 -3.03 -14.51 -0.39
C GLY A 36 -3.70 -13.96 0.88
N ALA A 37 -3.41 -12.71 1.30
CA ALA A 37 -4.05 -12.09 2.48
C ALA A 37 -5.55 -11.84 2.35
N GLY A 38 -6.13 -11.91 1.14
CA GLY A 38 -7.54 -11.65 0.88
C GLY A 38 -7.84 -10.30 0.21
N LYS A 39 -6.82 -9.50 -0.16
CA LYS A 39 -6.98 -8.17 -0.76
C LYS A 39 -7.82 -8.18 -2.04
N SER A 40 -7.38 -8.88 -3.09
CA SER A 40 -8.10 -8.95 -4.37
C SER A 40 -9.47 -9.63 -4.23
N THR A 41 -9.61 -10.60 -3.32
CA THR A 41 -10.92 -11.18 -3.00
C THR A 41 -11.86 -10.12 -2.42
N THR A 42 -11.39 -9.32 -1.48
CA THR A 42 -12.17 -8.21 -0.90
C THR A 42 -12.55 -7.18 -1.98
N MET A 43 -11.58 -6.76 -2.82
CA MET A 43 -11.83 -5.82 -3.93
C MET A 43 -12.88 -6.38 -4.91
N ASN A 44 -12.79 -7.67 -5.27
CA ASN A 44 -13.73 -8.32 -6.17
C ASN A 44 -15.15 -8.40 -5.58
N ILE A 45 -15.29 -8.55 -4.26
CA ILE A 45 -16.61 -8.51 -3.61
C ILE A 45 -17.16 -7.09 -3.59
N VAL A 46 -16.33 -6.09 -3.21
CA VAL A 46 -16.73 -4.68 -3.15
C VAL A 46 -17.16 -4.16 -4.53
N THR A 47 -16.52 -4.63 -5.60
CA THR A 47 -16.90 -4.26 -6.98
C THR A 47 -18.07 -5.10 -7.53
N GLY A 48 -18.57 -6.05 -6.74
CA GLY A 48 -19.65 -6.95 -7.16
C GLY A 48 -19.28 -7.90 -8.29
N TYR A 49 -17.97 -8.22 -8.42
CA TYR A 49 -17.49 -9.22 -9.39
C TYR A 49 -17.72 -10.64 -8.89
N ILE A 50 -17.58 -10.86 -7.58
CA ILE A 50 -17.94 -12.12 -6.91
C ILE A 50 -18.87 -11.85 -5.73
N GLY A 51 -19.69 -12.86 -5.36
CA GLY A 51 -20.55 -12.81 -4.18
C GLY A 51 -19.79 -13.16 -2.89
N ALA A 52 -20.23 -12.59 -1.77
CA ALA A 52 -19.81 -12.99 -0.43
C ALA A 52 -20.60 -14.18 0.07
N ASP A 53 -20.03 -14.92 1.04
CA ASP A 53 -20.72 -16.01 1.74
C ASP A 53 -21.35 -15.52 3.05
N GLY A 54 -21.00 -14.31 3.51
CA GLY A 54 -21.59 -13.64 4.67
C GLY A 54 -21.16 -12.18 4.77
N GLY A 55 -21.86 -11.42 5.60
CA GLY A 55 -21.65 -10.00 5.78
C GLY A 55 -22.33 -9.13 4.73
N THR A 56 -22.06 -7.81 4.79
CA THR A 56 -22.66 -6.81 3.89
C THR A 56 -21.61 -5.85 3.37
N VAL A 57 -21.83 -5.35 2.17
CA VAL A 57 -21.03 -4.28 1.55
C VAL A 57 -21.96 -3.20 1.04
N LYS A 58 -21.82 -1.98 1.54
CA LYS A 58 -22.58 -0.81 1.08
C LYS A 58 -21.66 0.22 0.44
N ILE A 59 -22.10 0.79 -0.67
CA ILE A 59 -21.40 1.81 -1.45
C ILE A 59 -22.33 3.00 -1.60
N ASN A 60 -21.99 4.12 -0.97
CA ASN A 60 -22.87 5.30 -0.89
C ASN A 60 -24.29 4.94 -0.41
N GLY A 61 -24.40 4.01 0.55
CA GLY A 61 -25.67 3.53 1.09
C GLY A 61 -26.33 2.40 0.28
N TYR A 62 -25.91 2.13 -0.96
CA TYR A 62 -26.44 1.05 -1.79
C TYR A 62 -25.76 -0.28 -1.45
N ASP A 63 -26.53 -1.30 -1.13
CA ASP A 63 -26.01 -2.66 -0.94
C ASP A 63 -25.58 -3.26 -2.29
N ILE A 64 -24.32 -3.73 -2.40
CA ILE A 64 -23.75 -4.23 -3.66
C ILE A 64 -24.47 -5.47 -4.20
N PHE A 65 -25.13 -6.24 -3.33
CA PHE A 65 -25.84 -7.47 -3.71
C PHE A 65 -27.32 -7.21 -3.98
N ALA A 66 -27.97 -6.32 -3.21
CA ALA A 66 -29.37 -6.00 -3.37
C ALA A 66 -29.61 -4.91 -4.44
N GLN A 67 -28.68 -3.96 -4.60
CA GLN A 67 -28.79 -2.81 -5.49
C GLN A 67 -27.50 -2.65 -6.35
N PRO A 68 -27.11 -3.69 -7.12
CA PRO A 68 -25.81 -3.72 -7.80
C PRO A 68 -25.65 -2.66 -8.89
N GLU A 69 -26.72 -2.26 -9.57
CA GLU A 69 -26.63 -1.25 -10.63
C GLU A 69 -26.32 0.14 -10.05
N GLU A 70 -26.97 0.51 -8.94
CA GLU A 70 -26.77 1.78 -8.24
C GLU A 70 -25.38 1.84 -7.61
N ALA A 71 -24.99 0.78 -6.90
CA ALA A 71 -23.69 0.69 -6.27
C ALA A 71 -22.54 0.77 -7.30
N LYS A 72 -22.65 0.03 -8.40
CA LYS A 72 -21.62 0.00 -9.47
C LYS A 72 -21.48 1.33 -10.22
N LYS A 73 -22.52 2.16 -10.28
CA LYS A 73 -22.41 3.51 -10.87
C LYS A 73 -21.48 4.41 -10.05
N CYS A 74 -21.39 4.19 -8.75
CA CYS A 74 -20.51 4.96 -7.87
C CYS A 74 -19.04 4.56 -7.98
N ILE A 75 -18.70 3.45 -8.67
CA ILE A 75 -17.37 2.83 -8.67
C ILE A 75 -16.73 2.91 -10.05
N GLY A 76 -15.45 3.29 -10.09
CA GLY A 76 -14.51 2.97 -11.15
C GLY A 76 -13.57 1.86 -10.68
N TYR A 77 -13.40 0.81 -11.44
CA TYR A 77 -12.56 -0.32 -11.06
C TYR A 77 -11.46 -0.61 -12.08
N LEU A 78 -10.24 -0.71 -11.59
CA LEU A 78 -9.07 -1.17 -12.32
C LEU A 78 -8.58 -2.46 -11.65
N PRO A 79 -8.81 -3.64 -12.23
CA PRO A 79 -8.22 -4.88 -11.74
C PRO A 79 -6.72 -4.93 -12.06
N GLU A 80 -5.98 -5.81 -11.36
CA GLU A 80 -4.54 -6.04 -11.57
C GLU A 80 -4.18 -6.22 -13.06
N ILE A 81 -4.97 -7.00 -13.78
CA ILE A 81 -4.86 -7.17 -15.22
C ILE A 81 -6.08 -6.52 -15.88
N PRO A 82 -5.93 -5.33 -16.49
CA PRO A 82 -7.03 -4.66 -17.17
C PRO A 82 -7.60 -5.49 -18.32
N PRO A 83 -8.94 -5.72 -18.38
CA PRO A 83 -9.58 -6.53 -19.38
C PRO A 83 -9.73 -5.78 -20.71
N LEU A 84 -8.61 -5.48 -21.37
CA LEU A 84 -8.56 -4.66 -22.56
C LEU A 84 -8.84 -5.48 -23.84
N TYR A 85 -9.65 -4.93 -24.73
CA TYR A 85 -9.82 -5.48 -26.08
C TYR A 85 -8.66 -5.04 -26.98
N VAL A 86 -7.65 -5.89 -27.06
CA VAL A 86 -6.33 -5.55 -27.62
C VAL A 86 -6.34 -5.24 -29.13
N ASP A 87 -7.36 -5.67 -29.86
CA ASP A 87 -7.54 -5.40 -31.31
C ASP A 87 -8.32 -4.12 -31.58
N MET A 88 -8.77 -3.40 -30.55
CA MET A 88 -9.34 -2.07 -30.67
C MET A 88 -8.25 -1.01 -30.51
N THR A 89 -8.48 0.17 -31.10
CA THR A 89 -7.74 1.38 -30.72
C THR A 89 -8.15 1.85 -29.34
N VAL A 90 -7.32 2.67 -28.68
CA VAL A 90 -7.63 3.24 -27.37
C VAL A 90 -8.98 3.96 -27.37
N TYR A 91 -9.24 4.79 -28.39
CA TYR A 91 -10.49 5.55 -28.51
C TYR A 91 -11.71 4.64 -28.73
N GLU A 92 -11.60 3.64 -29.61
CA GLU A 92 -12.67 2.67 -29.85
C GLU A 92 -13.03 1.90 -28.59
N TYR A 93 -12.02 1.46 -27.84
CA TYR A 93 -12.21 0.76 -26.58
C TYR A 93 -12.91 1.63 -25.53
N LEU A 94 -12.44 2.86 -25.30
CA LEU A 94 -13.07 3.75 -24.32
C LEU A 94 -14.49 4.14 -24.74
N LYS A 95 -14.75 4.29 -26.04
CA LYS A 95 -16.11 4.50 -26.58
C LYS A 95 -17.01 3.31 -26.28
N PHE A 96 -16.51 2.10 -26.52
CA PHE A 96 -17.23 0.86 -26.23
C PHE A 96 -17.58 0.74 -24.73
N VAL A 97 -16.60 1.00 -23.86
CA VAL A 97 -16.84 1.00 -22.38
C VAL A 97 -17.85 2.06 -21.97
N ALA A 98 -17.79 3.27 -22.53
CA ALA A 98 -18.75 4.32 -22.28
C ALA A 98 -20.18 3.93 -22.72
N GLU A 99 -20.30 3.11 -23.77
CA GLU A 99 -21.57 2.54 -24.22
C GLU A 99 -22.11 1.46 -23.28
N LEU A 100 -21.23 0.58 -22.81
CA LEU A 100 -21.58 -0.45 -21.82
C LEU A 100 -22.03 0.16 -20.50
N LYS A 101 -21.36 1.22 -20.04
CA LYS A 101 -21.76 1.99 -18.82
C LYS A 101 -23.02 2.81 -19.03
N LYS A 102 -23.65 2.79 -20.20
CA LYS A 102 -24.87 3.56 -20.55
C LYS A 102 -24.72 5.06 -20.31
N LEU A 103 -23.50 5.60 -20.48
CA LEU A 103 -23.25 7.04 -20.29
C LEU A 103 -24.02 7.88 -21.29
N ASP A 104 -24.39 9.12 -20.88
CA ASP A 104 -25.13 10.06 -21.73
C ASP A 104 -24.40 10.29 -23.07
N ARG A 105 -25.08 10.00 -24.17
CA ARG A 105 -24.53 10.09 -25.52
C ARG A 105 -23.98 11.49 -25.85
N LYS A 106 -24.59 12.54 -25.30
CA LYS A 106 -24.17 13.94 -25.55
C LYS A 106 -22.86 14.28 -24.84
N LYS A 107 -22.65 13.75 -23.63
CA LYS A 107 -21.46 13.99 -22.80
C LYS A 107 -20.35 12.97 -23.02
N ARG A 108 -20.64 11.83 -23.66
CA ARG A 108 -19.72 10.70 -23.80
C ARG A 108 -18.38 11.07 -24.43
N LYS A 109 -18.41 11.92 -25.50
CA LYS A 109 -17.20 12.36 -26.21
C LYS A 109 -16.29 13.20 -25.33
N GLU A 110 -16.86 14.08 -24.54
CA GLU A 110 -16.17 14.91 -23.54
C GLU A 110 -15.56 14.04 -22.44
N MET A 111 -16.35 13.17 -21.81
CA MET A 111 -15.87 12.24 -20.78
C MET A 111 -14.71 11.36 -21.23
N ILE A 112 -14.74 10.89 -22.49
CA ILE A 112 -13.63 10.11 -23.06
C ILE A 112 -12.39 10.98 -23.24
N ALA A 113 -12.53 12.22 -23.72
CA ALA A 113 -11.42 13.14 -23.89
C ALA A 113 -10.76 13.47 -22.55
N ASP A 114 -11.56 13.79 -21.54
CA ASP A 114 -11.10 14.10 -20.19
C ASP A 114 -10.36 12.89 -19.55
N ALA A 115 -10.95 11.69 -19.67
CA ALA A 115 -10.31 10.48 -19.15
C ALA A 115 -8.96 10.20 -19.85
N MET A 116 -8.87 10.42 -21.17
CA MET A 116 -7.61 10.26 -21.91
C MET A 116 -6.56 11.32 -21.52
N ASP A 117 -6.99 12.56 -21.32
CA ASP A 117 -6.10 13.66 -20.93
C ASP A 117 -5.56 13.43 -19.51
N MET A 118 -6.45 13.13 -18.56
CA MET A 118 -6.10 12.86 -17.17
C MET A 118 -5.08 11.73 -17.02
N THR A 119 -5.20 10.70 -17.85
CA THR A 119 -4.30 9.52 -17.81
C THR A 119 -3.11 9.62 -18.76
N GLY A 120 -2.98 10.72 -19.52
CA GLY A 120 -1.85 10.96 -20.42
C GLY A 120 -1.77 10.00 -21.61
N ILE A 121 -2.92 9.62 -22.21
CA ILE A 121 -2.97 8.69 -23.34
C ILE A 121 -3.56 9.30 -24.62
N THR A 122 -3.79 10.60 -24.64
CA THR A 122 -4.40 11.32 -25.78
C THR A 122 -3.58 11.15 -27.06
N GLU A 123 -2.27 11.14 -26.98
CA GLU A 123 -1.35 10.97 -28.12
C GLU A 123 -1.44 9.58 -28.77
N VAL A 124 -1.82 8.56 -28.01
CA VAL A 124 -1.93 7.17 -28.48
C VAL A 124 -3.37 6.74 -28.80
N LYS A 125 -4.33 7.65 -28.78
CA LYS A 125 -5.77 7.36 -28.95
C LYS A 125 -6.13 6.53 -30.16
N ASN A 126 -5.36 6.67 -31.26
CA ASN A 126 -5.58 5.95 -32.53
C ASN A 126 -4.71 4.69 -32.67
N ARG A 127 -3.86 4.36 -31.67
CA ARG A 127 -3.06 3.14 -31.69
C ARG A 127 -3.86 1.94 -31.21
N LEU A 128 -3.62 0.79 -31.82
CA LEU A 128 -4.15 -0.48 -31.31
C LEU A 128 -3.55 -0.78 -29.94
N ILE A 129 -4.39 -1.22 -29.01
CA ILE A 129 -3.99 -1.51 -27.61
C ILE A 129 -2.90 -2.58 -27.55
N LYS A 130 -2.91 -3.58 -28.45
CA LYS A 130 -1.85 -4.60 -28.52
C LYS A 130 -0.45 -4.03 -28.81
N ASN A 131 -0.36 -2.87 -29.42
CA ASN A 131 0.89 -2.21 -29.76
C ASN A 131 1.38 -1.23 -28.68
N LEU A 132 0.70 -1.17 -27.55
CA LEU A 132 1.07 -0.33 -26.41
C LEU A 132 1.99 -1.08 -25.44
N SER A 133 2.89 -0.33 -24.77
CA SER A 133 3.64 -0.84 -23.63
C SER A 133 2.71 -1.21 -22.47
N LYS A 134 3.21 -1.97 -21.49
CA LYS A 134 2.45 -2.34 -20.28
C LYS A 134 1.94 -1.08 -19.55
N GLY A 135 2.79 -0.06 -19.38
CA GLY A 135 2.40 1.20 -18.74
C GLY A 135 1.29 1.94 -19.48
N TYR A 136 1.35 2.01 -20.80
CA TYR A 136 0.24 2.60 -21.56
C TYR A 136 -1.05 1.78 -21.46
N ARG A 137 -0.98 0.46 -21.46
CA ARG A 137 -2.17 -0.40 -21.23
C ARG A 137 -2.75 -0.17 -19.84
N GLN A 138 -1.90 -0.02 -18.83
CA GLN A 138 -2.34 0.31 -17.49
C GLN A 138 -3.08 1.66 -17.45
N ARG A 139 -2.54 2.70 -18.13
CA ARG A 139 -3.19 4.02 -18.25
C ARG A 139 -4.52 3.96 -19.00
N VAL A 140 -4.66 3.09 -20.00
CA VAL A 140 -5.96 2.81 -20.65
C VAL A 140 -6.95 2.20 -19.66
N GLY A 141 -6.50 1.30 -18.78
CA GLY A 141 -7.30 0.76 -17.69
C GLY A 141 -7.73 1.83 -16.69
N PHE A 142 -6.85 2.77 -16.31
CA PHE A 142 -7.24 3.94 -15.51
C PHE A 142 -8.30 4.78 -16.20
N ALA A 143 -8.11 5.11 -17.49
CA ALA A 143 -9.10 5.87 -18.25
C ALA A 143 -10.47 5.18 -18.28
N GLN A 144 -10.51 3.86 -18.44
CA GLN A 144 -11.73 3.06 -18.34
C GLN A 144 -12.40 3.21 -16.96
N ALA A 145 -11.62 3.16 -15.88
CA ALA A 145 -12.15 3.31 -14.52
C ALA A 145 -12.78 4.69 -14.30
N LEU A 146 -12.19 5.74 -14.86
CA LEU A 146 -12.63 7.14 -14.74
C LEU A 146 -13.89 7.49 -15.54
N LEU A 147 -14.26 6.69 -16.55
CA LEU A 147 -15.44 6.97 -17.38
C LEU A 147 -16.72 7.01 -16.54
N GLY A 148 -17.43 8.13 -16.62
CA GLY A 148 -18.65 8.40 -15.88
C GLY A 148 -18.41 9.18 -14.59
N TYR A 149 -17.21 9.61 -14.30
CA TYR A 149 -16.81 10.37 -13.10
C TYR A 149 -17.28 9.70 -11.81
N PRO A 150 -16.87 8.44 -11.53
CA PRO A 150 -17.29 7.72 -10.34
C PRO A 150 -16.75 8.42 -9.09
N GLU A 151 -17.53 8.44 -8.01
CA GLU A 151 -17.11 9.02 -6.73
C GLU A 151 -15.97 8.23 -6.08
N ILE A 152 -15.91 6.93 -6.36
CA ILE A 152 -14.96 6.00 -5.77
C ILE A 152 -14.17 5.29 -6.87
N ILE A 153 -12.85 5.25 -6.73
CA ILE A 153 -11.95 4.56 -7.64
C ILE A 153 -11.25 3.44 -6.87
N ILE A 154 -11.39 2.22 -7.37
CA ILE A 154 -10.77 1.02 -6.79
C ILE A 154 -9.70 0.52 -7.74
N LEU A 155 -8.47 0.36 -7.22
CA LEU A 155 -7.28 0.00 -7.98
C LEU A 155 -6.64 -1.24 -7.34
N ASP A 156 -6.66 -2.37 -8.05
CA ASP A 156 -6.05 -3.60 -7.56
C ASP A 156 -4.63 -3.72 -8.12
N GLU A 157 -3.62 -3.64 -7.23
CA GLU A 157 -2.18 -3.73 -7.56
C GLU A 157 -1.76 -2.86 -8.76
N PRO A 158 -2.05 -1.54 -8.79
CA PRO A 158 -1.99 -0.70 -10.00
C PRO A 158 -0.59 -0.50 -10.57
N THR A 159 0.46 -0.84 -9.83
CA THR A 159 1.88 -0.62 -10.16
C THR A 159 2.63 -1.91 -10.51
N VAL A 160 1.99 -3.07 -10.37
CA VAL A 160 2.63 -4.38 -10.58
C VAL A 160 3.21 -4.52 -11.97
N GLY A 161 4.53 -4.81 -12.00
CA GLY A 161 5.29 -5.09 -13.22
C GLY A 161 5.51 -3.87 -14.12
N LEU A 162 5.39 -2.67 -13.58
CA LEU A 162 5.84 -1.42 -14.19
C LEU A 162 7.30 -1.15 -13.83
N ASP A 163 7.99 -0.39 -14.67
CA ASP A 163 9.34 0.09 -14.37
C ASP A 163 9.30 1.24 -13.33
N PRO A 164 10.43 1.57 -12.66
CA PRO A 164 10.47 2.59 -11.61
C PRO A 164 9.97 3.97 -12.06
N LYS A 165 10.20 4.37 -13.32
CA LYS A 165 9.71 5.65 -13.84
C LYS A 165 8.19 5.64 -13.97
N GLN A 166 7.63 4.55 -14.51
CA GLN A 166 6.19 4.39 -14.65
C GLN A 166 5.49 4.32 -13.29
N ILE A 167 6.11 3.70 -12.27
CA ILE A 167 5.58 3.68 -10.90
C ILE A 167 5.43 5.10 -10.37
N ILE A 168 6.44 5.96 -10.53
CA ILE A 168 6.38 7.37 -10.11
C ILE A 168 5.20 8.08 -10.81
N GLU A 169 5.09 7.94 -12.12
CA GLU A 169 4.03 8.57 -12.91
C GLU A 169 2.62 8.08 -12.51
N ILE A 170 2.46 6.80 -12.17
CA ILE A 170 1.19 6.25 -11.67
C ILE A 170 0.87 6.76 -10.27
N ARG A 171 1.87 6.89 -9.38
CA ARG A 171 1.67 7.49 -8.05
C ARG A 171 1.19 8.95 -8.13
N GLU A 172 1.76 9.74 -9.03
CA GLU A 172 1.31 11.11 -9.27
C GLU A 172 -0.13 11.14 -9.81
N LEU A 173 -0.46 10.23 -10.73
CA LEU A 173 -1.84 10.08 -11.22
C LEU A 173 -2.80 9.74 -10.07
N ILE A 174 -2.46 8.78 -9.20
CA ILE A 174 -3.30 8.39 -8.05
C ILE A 174 -3.52 9.58 -7.11
N LYS A 175 -2.47 10.36 -6.79
CA LYS A 175 -2.59 11.57 -5.96
C LYS A 175 -3.54 12.59 -6.60
N LYS A 176 -3.39 12.86 -7.89
CA LYS A 176 -4.28 13.76 -8.62
C LYS A 176 -5.74 13.28 -8.61
N LEU A 177 -5.96 11.97 -8.72
CA LEU A 177 -7.30 11.39 -8.61
C LEU A 177 -7.89 11.57 -7.20
N GLY A 178 -7.07 11.44 -6.16
CA GLY A 178 -7.47 11.64 -4.77
C GLY A 178 -7.98 13.05 -4.45
N GLU A 179 -7.64 14.06 -5.25
CA GLU A 179 -8.16 15.44 -5.08
C GLU A 179 -9.67 15.54 -5.31
N ASN A 180 -10.25 14.67 -6.14
CA ASN A 180 -11.66 14.74 -6.54
C ASN A 180 -12.42 13.43 -6.32
N HIS A 181 -11.74 12.35 -5.97
CA HIS A 181 -12.32 11.03 -5.79
C HIS A 181 -11.86 10.41 -4.48
N THR A 182 -12.65 9.52 -3.94
CA THR A 182 -12.17 8.57 -2.93
C THR A 182 -11.43 7.45 -3.65
N VAL A 183 -10.19 7.20 -3.29
CA VAL A 183 -9.38 6.15 -3.95
C VAL A 183 -9.09 5.04 -2.96
N ILE A 184 -9.26 3.79 -3.40
CA ILE A 184 -8.80 2.62 -2.65
C ILE A 184 -7.83 1.87 -3.55
N LEU A 185 -6.62 1.61 -3.07
CA LEU A 185 -5.67 0.80 -3.80
C LEU A 185 -5.15 -0.35 -2.96
N SER A 186 -4.97 -1.51 -3.58
CA SER A 186 -4.27 -2.62 -2.96
C SER A 186 -2.79 -2.60 -3.34
N SER A 187 -1.93 -3.00 -2.43
CA SER A 187 -0.54 -3.37 -2.72
C SER A 187 -0.01 -4.33 -1.65
N HIS A 188 0.98 -5.12 -2.03
CA HIS A 188 1.80 -5.88 -1.10
C HIS A 188 3.11 -5.13 -0.78
N ILE A 189 3.36 -3.98 -1.42
CA ILE A 189 4.55 -3.15 -1.26
C ILE A 189 4.18 -1.90 -0.46
N LEU A 190 4.73 -1.81 0.72
CA LEU A 190 4.39 -0.77 1.66
C LEU A 190 4.89 0.62 1.26
N SER A 191 6.10 0.71 0.67
CA SER A 191 6.61 1.99 0.16
C SER A 191 5.74 2.58 -0.97
N GLU A 192 4.92 1.77 -1.63
CA GLU A 192 3.93 2.25 -2.58
C GLU A 192 2.73 2.87 -1.89
N ILE A 193 2.21 2.17 -0.87
CA ILE A 193 1.08 2.63 -0.06
C ILE A 193 1.45 3.92 0.69
N SER A 194 2.57 3.94 1.41
CA SER A 194 3.00 5.10 2.20
C SER A 194 3.28 6.35 1.37
N ALA A 195 3.61 6.18 0.09
CA ALA A 195 3.88 7.30 -0.81
C ALA A 195 2.63 8.06 -1.27
N VAL A 196 1.44 7.44 -1.22
CA VAL A 196 0.22 8.00 -1.81
C VAL A 196 -1.01 7.97 -0.90
N CYS A 197 -1.07 7.08 0.11
CA CYS A 197 -2.26 6.88 0.94
C CYS A 197 -2.27 7.74 2.18
N ASP A 198 -3.45 8.23 2.53
CA ASP A 198 -3.73 8.95 3.79
C ASP A 198 -3.96 7.97 4.94
N HIS A 199 -4.58 6.83 4.65
CA HIS A 199 -4.97 5.80 5.63
C HIS A 199 -4.69 4.40 5.08
N VAL A 200 -4.31 3.48 5.96
CA VAL A 200 -3.93 2.12 5.58
C VAL A 200 -4.71 1.10 6.38
N PHE A 201 -5.29 0.14 5.69
CA PHE A 201 -5.83 -1.09 6.25
C PHE A 201 -4.82 -2.21 6.01
N ILE A 202 -4.36 -2.86 7.08
CA ILE A 202 -3.45 -4.00 6.99
C ILE A 202 -4.27 -5.29 7.11
N ILE A 203 -4.20 -6.14 6.09
CA ILE A 203 -4.91 -7.41 6.04
C ILE A 203 -3.92 -8.56 6.05
N SER A 204 -4.18 -9.54 6.92
CA SER A 204 -3.47 -10.81 6.96
C SER A 204 -4.44 -11.96 7.20
N LYS A 205 -4.25 -13.06 6.46
CA LYS A 205 -5.07 -14.29 6.60
C LYS A 205 -6.59 -14.00 6.58
N GLY A 206 -7.01 -13.08 5.73
CA GLY A 206 -8.41 -12.67 5.55
C GLY A 206 -8.97 -11.71 6.60
N LYS A 207 -8.17 -11.27 7.59
CA LYS A 207 -8.60 -10.43 8.71
C LYS A 207 -7.96 -9.05 8.64
N LEU A 208 -8.66 -8.04 9.16
CA LEU A 208 -8.09 -6.72 9.42
C LEU A 208 -7.20 -6.80 10.66
N VAL A 209 -5.90 -6.56 10.49
CA VAL A 209 -4.91 -6.59 11.57
C VAL A 209 -4.70 -5.19 12.16
N ALA A 210 -4.65 -4.18 11.30
CA ALA A 210 -4.51 -2.79 11.73
C ALA A 210 -5.23 -1.84 10.76
N SER A 211 -5.63 -0.69 11.29
CA SER A 211 -6.26 0.40 10.54
C SER A 211 -5.87 1.72 11.17
N ASP A 212 -5.06 2.51 10.46
CA ASP A 212 -4.60 3.81 10.98
C ASP A 212 -4.20 4.75 9.84
N ALA A 213 -4.04 6.03 10.16
CA ALA A 213 -3.43 7.00 9.27
C ALA A 213 -1.97 6.60 8.96
N THR A 214 -1.55 6.83 7.72
CA THR A 214 -0.20 6.47 7.27
C THR A 214 0.89 7.11 8.14
N GLU A 215 0.69 8.36 8.56
CA GLU A 215 1.60 9.07 9.47
C GLU A 215 1.74 8.38 10.83
N ASN A 216 0.64 7.87 11.38
CA ASN A 216 0.66 7.16 12.67
C ASN A 216 1.42 5.83 12.58
N LEU A 217 1.24 5.10 11.49
CA LEU A 217 1.99 3.86 11.23
C LEU A 217 3.50 4.16 11.10
N ILE A 218 3.88 5.22 10.40
CA ILE A 218 5.27 5.67 10.30
C ILE A 218 5.81 6.07 11.69
N ASN A 219 5.02 6.77 12.51
CA ASN A 219 5.40 7.15 13.87
C ASN A 219 5.53 5.95 14.82
N LEU A 220 4.71 4.91 14.66
CA LEU A 220 4.88 3.64 15.39
C LEU A 220 6.23 2.98 15.10
N MET A 221 6.72 3.15 13.87
CA MET A 221 8.04 2.64 13.44
C MET A 221 9.18 3.44 14.04
N SER A 222 9.01 4.75 14.25
CA SER A 222 10.03 5.63 14.82
C SER A 222 10.08 5.59 16.35
N LYS A 223 9.11 4.95 17.02
CA LYS A 223 9.03 4.93 18.49
C LYS A 223 10.24 4.28 19.15
N ASN A 224 10.88 3.31 18.53
CA ASN A 224 12.08 2.67 19.06
C ASN A 224 13.20 2.79 18.02
N GLN A 225 14.03 3.82 18.13
CA GLN A 225 15.23 3.92 17.29
C GLN A 225 16.17 2.76 17.60
N GLU A 226 16.43 1.93 16.60
CA GLU A 226 17.43 0.90 16.65
C GLU A 226 18.71 1.44 16.00
N ILE A 227 19.83 1.33 16.72
CA ILE A 227 21.14 1.77 16.25
C ILE A 227 22.04 0.54 16.15
N ASN A 228 22.50 0.26 14.93
CA ASN A 228 23.56 -0.70 14.71
C ASN A 228 24.91 0.00 14.88
N LEU A 229 25.72 -0.53 15.77
CA LEU A 229 26.97 0.05 16.22
C LEU A 229 28.09 -0.98 16.09
N VAL A 230 29.19 -0.58 15.48
CA VAL A 230 30.43 -1.36 15.46
C VAL A 230 31.50 -0.58 16.21
N LEU A 231 31.98 -1.17 17.30
CA LEU A 231 32.97 -0.56 18.19
C LEU A 231 34.27 -1.35 18.16
N LYS A 232 35.40 -0.65 18.23
CA LYS A 232 36.71 -1.28 18.48
C LYS A 232 36.90 -1.48 19.98
N SER A 233 36.30 -2.55 20.50
CA SER A 233 36.33 -2.94 21.92
C SER A 233 36.00 -4.42 22.05
N ASP A 234 36.13 -4.96 23.27
CA ASP A 234 35.53 -6.23 23.64
C ASP A 234 34.07 -6.02 24.08
N GLU A 235 33.32 -7.11 24.18
CA GLU A 235 31.88 -7.03 24.53
C GLU A 235 31.69 -6.47 25.97
N ILE A 236 32.58 -6.78 26.90
CA ILE A 236 32.46 -6.32 28.30
C ILE A 236 32.59 -4.80 28.38
N GLY A 237 33.60 -4.25 27.68
CA GLY A 237 33.82 -2.81 27.63
C GLY A 237 32.64 -2.06 26.95
N ALA A 238 32.20 -2.58 25.79
CA ALA A 238 31.08 -2.01 25.06
C ALA A 238 29.76 -2.05 25.87
N ARG A 239 29.49 -3.17 26.55
CA ARG A 239 28.35 -3.33 27.44
C ARG A 239 28.37 -2.32 28.57
N GLY A 240 29.52 -2.21 29.26
CA GLY A 240 29.68 -1.25 30.38
C GLY A 240 29.59 0.22 29.94
N MET A 241 29.83 0.53 28.69
CA MET A 241 29.60 1.87 28.11
C MET A 241 28.13 2.10 27.82
N LEU A 242 27.47 1.18 27.06
CA LEU A 242 26.10 1.35 26.60
C LEU A 242 25.07 1.31 27.74
N GLU A 243 25.32 0.53 28.81
CA GLU A 243 24.45 0.47 30.00
C GLU A 243 24.48 1.75 30.84
N LYS A 244 25.43 2.67 30.63
CA LYS A 244 25.46 3.99 31.28
C LYS A 244 24.52 4.99 30.64
N ILE A 245 24.05 4.74 29.44
CA ILE A 245 23.15 5.64 28.71
C ILE A 245 21.73 5.44 29.24
N VAL A 246 21.17 6.47 29.86
CA VAL A 246 19.86 6.40 30.54
C VAL A 246 18.72 6.05 29.59
N ASN A 247 18.83 6.48 28.34
CA ASN A 247 17.79 6.33 27.32
C ASN A 247 17.94 5.06 26.45
N VAL A 248 18.81 4.14 26.84
CA VAL A 248 18.87 2.79 26.26
C VAL A 248 17.82 1.91 26.89
N ASP A 249 17.07 1.20 26.07
CA ASP A 249 16.07 0.21 26.47
C ASP A 249 16.65 -1.20 26.46
N LYS A 250 17.33 -1.58 25.34
CA LYS A 250 17.90 -2.90 25.17
C LYS A 250 19.19 -2.85 24.36
N VAL A 251 20.14 -3.69 24.71
CA VAL A 251 21.37 -3.91 23.94
C VAL A 251 21.53 -5.40 23.68
N THR A 252 21.80 -5.75 22.42
CA THR A 252 22.18 -7.10 22.01
C THR A 252 23.53 -7.07 21.29
N PHE A 253 24.34 -8.08 21.48
CA PHE A 253 25.67 -8.16 20.90
C PHE A 253 25.75 -9.34 19.92
N GLU A 254 26.42 -9.11 18.81
CA GLU A 254 26.72 -10.12 17.80
C GLU A 254 28.23 -10.29 17.67
N LYS A 255 28.68 -11.50 17.41
CA LYS A 255 30.12 -11.75 17.16
C LYS A 255 30.55 -11.02 15.89
N SER A 256 31.65 -10.25 16.01
CA SER A 256 32.33 -9.70 14.86
C SER A 256 33.35 -10.71 14.33
N GLU A 257 33.55 -10.72 13.01
CA GLU A 257 34.63 -11.52 12.37
C GLU A 257 35.99 -10.84 12.50
N GLU A 258 36.01 -9.53 12.82
CA GLU A 258 37.26 -8.78 13.00
C GLU A 258 37.75 -8.83 14.44
N GLU A 259 39.06 -9.06 14.63
CA GLU A 259 39.68 -9.09 15.94
C GLU A 259 39.51 -7.75 16.69
N LYS A 260 39.12 -7.84 17.96
CA LYS A 260 38.90 -6.69 18.87
C LYS A 260 37.80 -5.73 18.40
N THR A 261 36.82 -6.20 17.65
CA THR A 261 35.63 -5.45 17.31
C THR A 261 34.37 -6.13 17.85
N VAL A 262 33.39 -5.38 18.22
CA VAL A 262 32.07 -5.86 18.66
C VAL A 262 30.96 -5.16 17.89
N LYS A 263 29.99 -5.93 17.43
CA LYS A 263 28.76 -5.43 16.86
C LYS A 263 27.70 -5.37 17.93
N ALA A 264 27.09 -4.23 18.13
CA ALA A 264 26.01 -4.02 19.07
C ALA A 264 24.78 -3.45 18.35
N LYS A 265 23.63 -3.99 18.69
CA LYS A 265 22.33 -3.50 18.32
C LYS A 265 21.73 -2.84 19.56
N VAL A 266 21.56 -1.53 19.52
CA VAL A 266 21.10 -0.70 20.62
C VAL A 266 19.70 -0.20 20.31
N ILE A 267 18.74 -0.49 21.18
CA ILE A 267 17.38 0.01 21.07
C ILE A 267 17.23 1.17 22.07
N ALA A 268 16.91 2.36 21.55
CA ALA A 268 16.65 3.54 22.37
C ALA A 268 15.21 3.51 22.92
N LYS A 269 14.98 4.19 24.05
CA LYS A 269 13.62 4.46 24.54
C LYS A 269 12.86 5.34 23.54
N ALA A 270 11.54 5.23 23.58
CA ALA A 270 10.66 5.95 22.67
C ALA A 270 10.99 7.45 22.57
N ASN A 271 11.11 7.95 21.35
CA ASN A 271 11.39 9.36 21.03
C ASN A 271 12.72 9.93 21.59
N CYS A 272 13.71 9.07 21.88
CA CYS A 272 15.03 9.50 22.34
C CYS A 272 16.06 9.25 21.23
N ASP A 273 16.82 10.30 20.89
CA ASP A 273 18.01 10.14 20.05
C ASP A 273 19.24 10.06 20.97
N ILE A 274 19.90 8.88 20.96
CA ILE A 274 21.04 8.59 21.84
C ILE A 274 22.36 8.59 21.11
N ARG A 275 22.41 9.00 19.84
CA ARG A 275 23.62 8.93 19.01
C ARG A 275 24.73 9.83 19.53
N GLU A 276 24.38 11.02 20.01
CA GLU A 276 25.33 11.97 20.60
C GLU A 276 25.91 11.40 21.91
N GLU A 277 25.06 10.88 22.78
CA GLU A 277 25.46 10.24 24.04
C GLU A 277 26.41 9.04 23.80
N ILE A 278 26.11 8.21 22.79
CA ILE A 278 26.97 7.10 22.38
C ILE A 278 28.35 7.61 21.95
N PHE A 279 28.37 8.65 21.10
CA PHE A 279 29.61 9.22 20.60
C PHE A 279 30.48 9.79 21.72
N GLU A 280 29.87 10.59 22.62
CA GLU A 280 30.60 11.20 23.75
C GLU A 280 31.19 10.16 24.69
N LEU A 281 30.42 9.15 25.08
CA LEU A 281 30.90 8.07 25.97
C LEU A 281 31.96 7.21 25.30
N ALA A 282 31.79 6.85 24.02
CA ALA A 282 32.79 6.09 23.27
C ALA A 282 34.10 6.87 23.15
N SER A 283 34.04 8.17 22.91
CA SER A 283 35.20 9.06 22.88
C SER A 283 35.89 9.15 24.24
N ALA A 284 35.15 9.36 25.33
CA ALA A 284 35.67 9.43 26.68
C ALA A 284 36.34 8.11 27.15
N MET A 285 35.85 6.96 26.68
CA MET A 285 36.40 5.64 26.98
C MET A 285 37.46 5.16 25.96
N HIS A 286 37.86 6.00 25.02
CA HIS A 286 38.80 5.68 23.95
C HIS A 286 38.39 4.43 23.14
N MET A 287 37.10 4.26 22.87
CA MET A 287 36.53 3.20 22.06
C MET A 287 36.16 3.76 20.67
N PRO A 288 36.97 3.55 19.63
CA PRO A 288 36.66 4.05 18.30
C PRO A 288 35.33 3.45 17.77
N ILE A 289 34.44 4.30 17.31
CA ILE A 289 33.25 3.89 16.57
C ILE A 289 33.68 3.66 15.12
N LEU A 290 33.51 2.44 14.63
CA LEU A 290 33.82 2.08 13.23
C LEU A 290 32.62 2.28 12.34
N GLU A 291 31.43 1.95 12.86
CA GLU A 291 30.16 2.18 12.17
C GLU A 291 29.09 2.57 13.20
N MET A 292 28.24 3.50 12.82
CA MET A 292 27.02 3.85 13.57
C MET A 292 25.94 4.28 12.58
N HIS A 293 24.89 3.48 12.47
CA HIS A 293 23.74 3.83 11.64
C HIS A 293 22.43 3.46 12.33
N THR A 294 21.47 4.34 12.17
CA THR A 294 20.12 4.11 12.67
C THR A 294 19.37 3.20 11.72
N VAL A 295 18.86 2.10 12.23
CA VAL A 295 17.91 1.25 11.51
C VAL A 295 16.54 1.80 11.80
N VAL A 296 15.94 2.39 10.80
CA VAL A 296 14.50 2.69 10.85
C VAL A 296 13.79 1.39 10.54
N LYS A 297 13.01 0.85 11.48
CA LYS A 297 12.15 -0.30 11.19
C LYS A 297 11.39 0.01 9.90
N SER A 298 11.49 -0.88 8.94
CA SER A 298 10.66 -0.77 7.76
C SER A 298 9.21 -1.03 8.15
N LEU A 299 8.26 -0.53 7.38
CA LEU A 299 6.86 -0.89 7.60
C LEU A 299 6.65 -2.40 7.36
N GLU A 300 7.54 -3.06 6.56
CA GLU A 300 7.60 -4.51 6.48
C GLU A 300 7.86 -5.15 7.84
N ASP A 301 8.78 -4.59 8.65
CA ASP A 301 9.08 -5.09 10.00
C ASP A 301 7.88 -4.91 10.94
N VAL A 302 7.22 -3.75 10.88
CA VAL A 302 5.97 -3.50 11.64
C VAL A 302 4.84 -4.42 11.17
N PHE A 303 4.74 -4.64 9.86
CA PHE A 303 3.78 -5.58 9.31
C PHE A 303 4.03 -7.00 9.83
N LEU A 304 5.29 -7.47 9.83
CA LEU A 304 5.67 -8.78 10.35
C LEU A 304 5.40 -8.89 11.85
N GLU A 305 5.69 -7.85 12.64
CA GLU A 305 5.34 -7.80 14.07
C GLU A 305 3.82 -7.87 14.30
N LEU A 306 3.03 -7.10 13.56
CA LEU A 306 1.57 -7.08 13.70
C LEU A 306 0.90 -8.37 13.20
N THR A 307 1.51 -9.06 12.25
CA THR A 307 0.96 -10.31 11.70
C THR A 307 1.43 -11.57 12.42
N GLY A 308 2.41 -11.45 13.33
CA GLY A 308 3.01 -12.59 14.05
C GLY A 308 3.91 -13.45 13.15
N GLU A 309 4.31 -12.97 12.00
CA GLU A 309 5.20 -13.69 11.07
C GLU A 309 6.69 -13.41 11.35
N GLY A 310 7.01 -12.58 12.35
CA GLY A 310 8.38 -12.22 12.73
C GLY A 310 9.10 -13.21 13.66
N ASP A 311 8.39 -14.15 14.27
CA ASP A 311 8.92 -15.06 15.30
C ASP A 311 9.31 -16.47 14.77
N GLU A 312 9.22 -16.71 13.45
CA GLU A 312 9.59 -18.01 12.85
C GLU A 312 10.94 -17.95 12.10
N LYS A 313 12.01 -17.41 12.75
CA LYS A 313 13.39 -17.61 12.27
C LYS A 313 14.32 -17.92 13.40
#